data_d06bca4ae84de4829386c36082f31622
#
_entry.id   d06bca4ae84de4829386c36082f31622
#
_cell.length_a   1.000
_cell.length_b   1.000
_cell.length_c   1.000
_cell.angle_alpha   90.00
_cell.angle_beta   90.00
_cell.angle_gamma   90.00
#
_symmetry.space_group_name_H-M   'P 1'
#
loop_
_entity.id
_entity.type
_entity.pdbx_description
1 polymer ?
#
loop_
_entity_poly.entity_id
_entity_poly.type
_entity_poly.pdbx_seq_one_letter_code
_entity_poly.pdbx_strand_id
1 'polypeptide(L)'
;MAISTYPAQAFDPNASRADQVAQIRATYDPQLDAAYANFMKLKAKLASDPSTLKSFNAIVEDFNETRKTINNNLADPSSVMKTVEEYIQEELGEFSTSQFKLTQLAAKIKTITCVKGKSSKKVTALSPKCPKGYIKK
;
A
#
# COMPACT_ATOMS: atom_id res chain seq x y z
N MET A 1 -14.74 32.99 -6.30
CA MET A 1 -13.49 32.49 -5.69
C MET A 1 -13.21 31.09 -6.21
N ALA A 2 -12.10 30.89 -6.90
CA ALA A 2 -11.76 29.56 -7.40
C ALA A 2 -11.30 28.70 -6.23
N ILE A 3 -11.95 27.56 -6.04
CA ILE A 3 -11.52 26.59 -5.03
C ILE A 3 -10.41 25.77 -5.68
N SER A 4 -9.21 25.84 -5.11
CA SER A 4 -8.11 25.00 -5.55
C SER A 4 -8.45 23.55 -5.24
N THR A 5 -8.41 22.67 -6.27
CA THR A 5 -8.60 21.24 -6.12
C THR A 5 -7.34 20.53 -5.64
N TYR A 6 -6.21 21.26 -5.55
CA TYR A 6 -4.94 20.73 -5.10
C TYR A 6 -4.69 21.09 -3.63
N PRO A 7 -4.09 20.18 -2.86
CA PRO A 7 -3.68 20.49 -1.49
C PRO A 7 -2.74 21.71 -1.46
N ALA A 8 -2.71 22.40 -0.34
CA ALA A 8 -1.77 23.49 -0.15
C ALA A 8 -0.34 22.97 -0.31
N GLN A 9 0.52 23.81 -0.91
CA GLN A 9 1.92 23.50 -1.12
C GLN A 9 2.63 23.32 0.23
N ALA A 10 3.35 22.21 0.39
CA ALA A 10 3.99 21.85 1.65
C ALA A 10 5.32 22.56 1.88
N PHE A 11 5.88 23.21 0.86
CA PHE A 11 7.15 23.88 0.95
C PHE A 11 7.03 25.37 0.61
N ASP A 12 7.90 26.18 1.22
CA ASP A 12 8.02 27.61 0.92
C ASP A 12 8.84 27.79 -0.37
N PRO A 13 8.26 28.36 -1.44
CA PRO A 13 8.99 28.55 -2.70
C PRO A 13 10.18 29.50 -2.58
N ASN A 14 10.22 30.33 -1.52
CA ASN A 14 11.32 31.27 -1.26
C ASN A 14 12.38 30.72 -0.31
N ALA A 15 12.18 29.53 0.26
CA ALA A 15 13.14 28.89 1.15
C ALA A 15 14.33 28.31 0.35
N SER A 16 15.43 28.03 1.06
CA SER A 16 16.54 27.29 0.47
C SER A 16 16.09 25.90 0.03
N ARG A 17 16.80 25.30 -0.92
CA ARG A 17 16.48 23.96 -1.36
C ARG A 17 16.52 22.95 -0.22
N ALA A 18 17.51 23.04 0.66
CA ALA A 18 17.60 22.17 1.83
C ALA A 18 16.37 22.29 2.72
N ASP A 19 15.88 23.51 2.94
CA ASP A 19 14.66 23.74 3.72
C ASP A 19 13.42 23.24 3.00
N GLN A 20 13.32 23.41 1.69
CA GLN A 20 12.20 22.86 0.89
C GLN A 20 12.15 21.34 0.99
N VAL A 21 13.29 20.65 0.87
CA VAL A 21 13.39 19.20 1.04
C VAL A 21 12.93 18.79 2.43
N ALA A 22 13.40 19.49 3.47
CA ALA A 22 13.01 19.21 4.85
C ALA A 22 11.51 19.40 5.07
N GLN A 23 10.91 20.41 4.48
CA GLN A 23 9.47 20.70 4.57
C GLN A 23 8.64 19.61 3.87
N ILE A 24 9.08 19.17 2.70
CA ILE A 24 8.43 18.06 1.98
C ILE A 24 8.50 16.77 2.79
N ARG A 25 9.66 16.44 3.34
CA ARG A 25 9.81 15.24 4.17
C ARG A 25 8.94 15.29 5.42
N ALA A 26 8.93 16.45 6.09
CA ALA A 26 8.12 16.61 7.32
C ALA A 26 6.62 16.40 7.05
N THR A 27 6.14 16.78 5.86
CA THR A 27 4.73 16.64 5.48
C THR A 27 4.41 15.24 4.99
N TYR A 28 5.25 14.65 4.15
CA TYR A 28 4.90 13.43 3.41
C TYR A 28 5.50 12.14 3.95
N ASP A 29 6.67 12.17 4.61
CA ASP A 29 7.25 10.95 5.19
C ASP A 29 6.28 10.27 6.18
N PRO A 30 5.59 11.00 7.09
CA PRO A 30 4.59 10.36 7.95
C PRO A 30 3.44 9.73 7.19
N GLN A 31 3.00 10.32 6.08
CA GLN A 31 1.93 9.78 5.25
C GLN A 31 2.37 8.52 4.51
N LEU A 32 3.60 8.51 4.00
CA LEU A 32 4.18 7.33 3.36
C LEU A 32 4.39 6.20 4.37
N ASP A 33 4.88 6.52 5.56
CA ASP A 33 5.05 5.54 6.63
C ASP A 33 3.71 4.94 7.07
N ALA A 34 2.67 5.77 7.15
CA ALA A 34 1.32 5.32 7.48
C ALA A 34 0.74 4.40 6.39
N ALA A 35 0.97 4.73 5.12
CA ALA A 35 0.55 3.89 3.99
C ALA A 35 1.22 2.51 4.05
N TYR A 36 2.52 2.47 4.30
CA TYR A 36 3.25 1.20 4.46
C TYR A 36 2.71 0.38 5.62
N ALA A 37 2.51 1.01 6.79
CA ALA A 37 1.98 0.34 7.96
C ALA A 37 0.59 -0.25 7.70
N ASN A 38 -0.25 0.47 6.96
CA ASN A 38 -1.59 0.01 6.59
C ASN A 38 -1.53 -1.22 5.66
N PHE A 39 -0.60 -1.25 4.70
CA PHE A 39 -0.38 -2.44 3.88
C PHE A 39 0.04 -3.63 4.75
N MET A 40 0.99 -3.43 5.64
CA MET A 40 1.52 -4.50 6.51
C MET A 40 0.46 -5.10 7.42
N LYS A 41 -0.55 -4.34 7.83
CA LYS A 41 -1.67 -4.87 8.62
C LYS A 41 -2.47 -5.95 7.88
N LEU A 42 -2.47 -5.91 6.56
CA LEU A 42 -3.22 -6.86 5.72
C LEU A 42 -2.40 -8.09 5.32
N LYS A 43 -1.09 -8.07 5.56
CA LYS A 43 -0.16 -9.10 5.09
C LYS A 43 -0.54 -10.51 5.55
N ALA A 44 -0.79 -10.68 6.83
CA ALA A 44 -1.06 -12.01 7.40
C ALA A 44 -2.30 -12.65 6.76
N LYS A 45 -3.36 -11.87 6.58
CA LYS A 45 -4.60 -12.37 5.99
C LYS A 45 -4.45 -12.65 4.50
N LEU A 46 -3.81 -11.73 3.77
CA LEU A 46 -3.60 -11.88 2.33
C LEU A 46 -2.62 -13.02 2.00
N ALA A 47 -1.70 -13.33 2.91
CA ALA A 47 -0.77 -14.46 2.75
C ALA A 47 -1.46 -15.82 2.83
N SER A 48 -2.71 -15.88 3.30
CA SER A 48 -3.48 -17.11 3.37
C SER A 48 -3.86 -17.66 1.99
N ASP A 49 -3.82 -16.83 0.96
CA ASP A 49 -4.17 -17.22 -0.40
C ASP A 49 -3.04 -16.81 -1.36
N PRO A 50 -2.50 -17.75 -2.17
CA PRO A 50 -1.35 -17.43 -3.04
C PRO A 50 -1.58 -16.29 -4.02
N SER A 51 -2.79 -16.15 -4.57
CA SER A 51 -3.09 -15.09 -5.54
C SER A 51 -3.17 -13.72 -4.87
N THR A 52 -3.75 -13.64 -3.67
CA THR A 52 -3.80 -12.38 -2.93
C THR A 52 -2.43 -11.99 -2.37
N LEU A 53 -1.62 -12.96 -1.98
CA LEU A 53 -0.23 -12.73 -1.56
C LEU A 53 0.58 -12.14 -2.72
N LYS A 54 0.42 -12.69 -3.93
CA LYS A 54 1.09 -12.18 -5.12
C LYS A 54 0.71 -10.71 -5.39
N SER A 55 -0.58 -10.38 -5.31
CA SER A 55 -1.06 -9.02 -5.49
C SER A 55 -0.52 -8.08 -4.41
N PHE A 56 -0.50 -8.53 -3.16
CA PHE A 56 0.06 -7.79 -2.03
C PHE A 56 1.54 -7.48 -2.27
N ASN A 57 2.33 -8.49 -2.61
CA ASN A 57 3.78 -8.34 -2.83
C ASN A 57 4.07 -7.36 -3.97
N ALA A 58 3.28 -7.39 -5.05
CA ALA A 58 3.43 -6.46 -6.17
C ALA A 58 3.19 -5.01 -5.74
N ILE A 59 2.19 -4.77 -4.91
CA ILE A 59 1.87 -3.44 -4.39
C ILE A 59 2.96 -2.92 -3.45
N VAL A 60 3.49 -3.79 -2.58
CA VAL A 60 4.58 -3.42 -1.67
C VAL A 60 5.86 -3.12 -2.45
N GLU A 61 6.16 -3.91 -3.47
CA GLU A 61 7.32 -3.66 -4.34
C GLU A 61 7.19 -2.30 -5.04
N ASP A 62 6.02 -2.00 -5.60
CA ASP A 62 5.74 -0.71 -6.22
C ASP A 62 5.88 0.44 -5.22
N PHE A 63 5.38 0.27 -4.00
CA PHE A 63 5.56 1.25 -2.92
C PHE A 63 7.04 1.52 -2.65
N ASN A 64 7.84 0.48 -2.53
CA ASN A 64 9.27 0.61 -2.25
C ASN A 64 10.02 1.30 -3.40
N GLU A 65 9.67 0.99 -4.65
CA GLU A 65 10.25 1.66 -5.82
C GLU A 65 9.85 3.14 -5.87
N THR A 66 8.60 3.45 -5.57
CA THR A 66 8.11 4.83 -5.50
C THR A 66 8.87 5.61 -4.43
N ARG A 67 9.06 5.03 -3.25
CA ARG A 67 9.79 5.67 -2.17
C ARG A 67 11.25 5.95 -2.55
N LYS A 68 11.87 5.02 -3.23
CA LYS A 68 13.22 5.18 -3.78
C LYS A 68 13.28 6.33 -4.80
N THR A 69 12.30 6.40 -5.68
CA THR A 69 12.20 7.48 -6.67
C THR A 69 12.06 8.85 -5.99
N ILE A 70 11.22 8.95 -4.97
CA ILE A 70 11.05 10.18 -4.19
C ILE A 70 12.38 10.58 -3.55
N ASN A 71 13.07 9.64 -2.90
CA ASN A 71 14.35 9.92 -2.26
C ASN A 71 15.40 10.39 -3.27
N ASN A 72 15.46 9.78 -4.44
CA ASN A 72 16.39 10.17 -5.50
C ASN A 72 16.07 11.56 -6.02
N ASN A 73 14.80 11.90 -6.22
CA ASN A 73 14.38 13.22 -6.68
C ASN A 73 14.67 14.30 -5.65
N LEU A 74 14.47 14.02 -4.36
CA LEU A 74 14.78 14.97 -3.30
C LEU A 74 16.28 15.21 -3.17
N ALA A 75 17.11 14.21 -3.48
CA ALA A 75 18.56 14.31 -3.46
C ALA A 75 19.14 14.98 -4.72
N ASP A 76 18.39 15.03 -5.82
CA ASP A 76 18.84 15.61 -7.09
C ASP A 76 18.67 17.12 -7.08
N PRO A 77 19.78 17.89 -7.13
CA PRO A 77 19.70 19.36 -7.10
C PRO A 77 19.00 19.96 -8.33
N SER A 78 18.83 19.19 -9.41
CA SER A 78 18.15 19.67 -10.63
C SER A 78 16.64 19.42 -10.59
N SER A 79 16.11 18.63 -9.64
CA SER A 79 14.68 18.36 -9.58
C SER A 79 13.89 19.60 -9.15
N VAL A 80 12.67 19.74 -9.68
CA VAL A 80 11.77 20.86 -9.37
C VAL A 80 10.88 20.42 -8.21
N MET A 81 10.93 21.13 -7.08
CA MET A 81 10.21 20.74 -5.86
C MET A 81 8.70 20.61 -6.07
N LYS A 82 8.10 21.51 -6.84
CA LYS A 82 6.67 21.43 -7.18
C LYS A 82 6.34 20.12 -7.88
N THR A 83 7.17 19.71 -8.83
CA THR A 83 6.97 18.44 -9.56
C THR A 83 7.14 17.24 -8.64
N VAL A 84 8.11 17.28 -7.74
CA VAL A 84 8.32 16.22 -6.75
C VAL A 84 7.11 16.11 -5.84
N GLU A 85 6.59 17.23 -5.34
CA GLU A 85 5.41 17.24 -4.48
C GLU A 85 4.18 16.67 -5.19
N GLU A 86 3.92 17.09 -6.43
CA GLU A 86 2.81 16.59 -7.25
C GLU A 86 2.90 15.07 -7.44
N TYR A 87 4.11 14.57 -7.69
CA TYR A 87 4.35 13.13 -7.82
C TYR A 87 4.02 12.39 -6.52
N ILE A 88 4.47 12.90 -5.38
CA ILE A 88 4.18 12.28 -4.07
C ILE A 88 2.68 12.23 -3.82
N GLN A 89 1.97 13.33 -4.09
CA GLN A 89 0.52 13.42 -3.89
C GLN A 89 -0.23 12.42 -4.77
N GLU A 90 0.17 12.29 -6.03
CA GLU A 90 -0.40 11.33 -6.96
C GLU A 90 -0.20 9.90 -6.49
N GLU A 91 1.03 9.56 -6.09
CA GLU A 91 1.36 8.22 -5.62
C GLU A 91 0.63 7.86 -4.31
N LEU A 92 0.49 8.81 -3.39
CA LEU A 92 -0.30 8.60 -2.17
C LEU A 92 -1.77 8.30 -2.50
N GLY A 93 -2.33 8.96 -3.50
CA GLY A 93 -3.67 8.67 -4.00
C GLY A 93 -3.78 7.26 -4.55
N GLU A 94 -2.81 6.83 -5.33
CA GLU A 94 -2.77 5.47 -5.89
C GLU A 94 -2.63 4.42 -4.79
N PHE A 95 -1.81 4.65 -3.78
CA PHE A 95 -1.65 3.74 -2.64
C PHE A 95 -2.93 3.64 -1.80
N SER A 96 -3.65 4.73 -1.65
CA SER A 96 -4.97 4.73 -0.99
C SER A 96 -5.95 3.83 -1.75
N THR A 97 -5.97 3.91 -3.08
CA THR A 97 -6.80 3.05 -3.93
C THR A 97 -6.38 1.58 -3.82
N SER A 98 -5.06 1.31 -3.84
CA SER A 98 -4.52 -0.04 -3.70
C SER A 98 -4.88 -0.65 -2.34
N GLN A 99 -4.79 0.14 -1.27
CA GLN A 99 -5.16 -0.30 0.06
C GLN A 99 -6.65 -0.67 0.14
N PHE A 100 -7.51 0.12 -0.47
CA PHE A 100 -8.93 -0.17 -0.53
C PHE A 100 -9.19 -1.51 -1.22
N LYS A 101 -8.55 -1.75 -2.37
CA LYS A 101 -8.66 -3.02 -3.10
C LYS A 101 -8.17 -4.20 -2.28
N LEU A 102 -7.02 -4.06 -1.61
CA LEU A 102 -6.48 -5.12 -0.75
C LEU A 102 -7.38 -5.40 0.44
N THR A 103 -7.97 -4.37 1.04
CA THR A 103 -8.94 -4.52 2.14
C THR A 103 -10.16 -5.30 1.67
N GLN A 104 -10.67 -5.01 0.47
CA GLN A 104 -11.79 -5.77 -0.11
C GLN A 104 -11.42 -7.23 -0.36
N LEU A 105 -10.23 -7.50 -0.89
CA LEU A 105 -9.75 -8.87 -1.09
C LEU A 105 -9.64 -9.61 0.24
N ALA A 106 -9.07 -8.96 1.26
CA ALA A 106 -8.94 -9.55 2.59
C ALA A 106 -10.31 -9.93 3.18
N ALA A 107 -11.33 -9.09 2.95
CA ALA A 107 -12.70 -9.36 3.42
C ALA A 107 -13.33 -10.58 2.73
N LYS A 108 -12.87 -10.94 1.54
CA LYS A 108 -13.37 -12.09 0.78
C LYS A 108 -12.69 -13.41 1.16
N ILE A 109 -11.58 -13.37 1.88
CA ILE A 109 -10.87 -14.56 2.34
C ILE A 109 -11.73 -15.24 3.43
N LYS A 110 -12.00 -16.52 3.26
CA LYS A 110 -12.87 -17.32 4.15
C LYS A 110 -12.13 -18.54 4.63
N THR A 111 -12.53 -19.02 5.80
CA THR A 111 -12.03 -20.27 6.37
C THR A 111 -13.18 -21.28 6.37
N ILE A 112 -12.92 -22.47 5.83
CA ILE A 112 -13.84 -23.60 5.91
C ILE A 112 -13.19 -24.73 6.69
N THR A 113 -14.02 -25.60 7.29
CA THR A 113 -13.56 -26.82 7.96
C THR A 113 -13.83 -28.00 7.03
N CYS A 114 -12.80 -28.81 6.79
CA CYS A 114 -12.86 -30.00 5.97
C CYS A 114 -12.63 -31.23 6.85
N VAL A 115 -13.41 -32.27 6.67
CA VAL A 115 -13.34 -33.48 7.50
C VAL A 115 -13.11 -34.72 6.65
N LYS A 116 -12.33 -35.65 7.21
CA LYS A 116 -12.11 -37.01 6.66
C LYS A 116 -12.08 -37.99 7.85
N GLY A 117 -13.17 -38.74 8.06
CA GLY A 117 -13.30 -39.59 9.25
C GLY A 117 -13.24 -38.74 10.52
N LYS A 118 -12.26 -39.03 11.39
CA LYS A 118 -12.02 -38.27 12.63
C LYS A 118 -11.05 -37.10 12.47
N SER A 119 -10.45 -36.94 11.30
CA SER A 119 -9.51 -35.85 11.01
C SER A 119 -10.26 -34.60 10.55
N SER A 120 -9.80 -33.44 10.98
CA SER A 120 -10.33 -32.18 10.48
C SER A 120 -9.19 -31.24 10.12
N LYS A 121 -9.42 -30.42 9.09
CA LYS A 121 -8.47 -29.37 8.65
C LYS A 121 -9.25 -28.09 8.37
N LYS A 122 -8.62 -26.96 8.66
CA LYS A 122 -9.13 -25.66 8.27
C LYS A 122 -8.42 -25.22 7.01
N VAL A 123 -9.18 -24.73 6.03
CA VAL A 123 -8.64 -24.20 4.76
C VAL A 123 -9.09 -22.74 4.65
N THR A 124 -8.11 -21.86 4.48
CA THR A 124 -8.35 -20.42 4.37
C THR A 124 -7.86 -19.93 3.01
N ALA A 125 -8.75 -19.36 2.22
CA ALA A 125 -8.47 -18.83 0.88
C ALA A 125 -9.60 -17.94 0.39
N LEU A 126 -9.43 -17.30 -0.77
CA LEU A 126 -10.52 -16.58 -1.46
C LEU A 126 -11.68 -17.52 -1.82
N SER A 127 -11.35 -18.69 -2.36
CA SER A 127 -12.31 -19.72 -2.72
C SER A 127 -11.85 -21.03 -2.11
N PRO A 128 -12.02 -21.21 -0.78
CA PRO A 128 -11.48 -22.37 -0.10
C PRO A 128 -12.18 -23.66 -0.57
N LYS A 129 -11.36 -24.68 -0.82
CA LYS A 129 -11.81 -26.02 -1.24
C LYS A 129 -11.15 -27.06 -0.36
N CYS A 130 -11.90 -28.11 -0.05
CA CYS A 130 -11.36 -29.21 0.74
C CYS A 130 -10.32 -29.99 -0.07
N PRO A 131 -9.21 -30.45 0.57
CA PRO A 131 -8.25 -31.33 -0.05
C PRO A 131 -8.91 -32.65 -0.48
N LYS A 132 -8.25 -33.36 -1.40
CA LYS A 132 -8.71 -34.64 -1.86
C LYS A 132 -8.97 -35.59 -0.69
N GLY A 133 -10.14 -36.21 -0.65
CA GLY A 133 -10.55 -37.15 0.42
C GLY A 133 -11.23 -36.47 1.61
N TYR A 134 -11.26 -35.15 1.67
CA TYR A 134 -11.94 -34.36 2.69
C TYR A 134 -13.24 -33.78 2.14
N ILE A 135 -14.25 -33.65 3.02
CA ILE A 135 -15.53 -33.02 2.68
C ILE A 135 -15.75 -31.81 3.60
N LYS A 136 -16.45 -30.83 3.09
CA LYS A 136 -16.79 -29.62 3.86
C LYS A 136 -17.80 -30.02 4.96
N LYS A 137 -17.48 -29.62 6.17
CA LYS A 137 -18.35 -29.84 7.32
C LYS A 137 -19.59 -28.97 7.24
#